data_9cb8d776610de307bf9b6fc935fa8f5b
#
_entry.id   9cb8d776610de307bf9b6fc935fa8f5b
#
_cell.length_a   1.000
_cell.length_b   1.000
_cell.length_c   1.000
_cell.angle_alpha   90.00
_cell.angle_beta   90.00
_cell.angle_gamma   90.00
#
_symmetry.space_group_name_H-M   'P 1'
#
loop_
_entity.id
_entity.type
_entity.pdbx_description
1 polymer ?
#
loop_
_entity_poly.entity_id
_entity_poly.type
_entity_poly.pdbx_seq_one_letter_code
_entity_poly.pdbx_strand_id
1 'polypeptide(L)'
;KIPTRVGRRYTTSVDGQRNLKIAVYQGERDLIQHNRKLGEFILKGIPPMPAGFPKVEIQFILNADGILKVKAEELRSNLEQEIEVKPSYGISEEEMAMMLIDSIQNAADDLAIRSLLEARNEANNIILHSERFVVQNAEILNEEELATTRSLTQALREAVAGNDKDAINSAMEALNIYSAPLAHRAMDVAISDAMKGKQL
;
A
#
# COMPACT_ATOMS: atom_id res chain seq x y z
N LYS A 1 25.40 -3.71 -17.16
CA LYS A 1 25.95 -2.48 -17.80
C LYS A 1 25.72 -1.31 -16.88
N ILE A 2 26.75 -0.57 -16.54
CA ILE A 2 26.69 0.69 -15.80
C ILE A 2 26.95 1.79 -16.84
N PRO A 3 26.19 2.89 -16.89
CA PRO A 3 25.09 3.24 -15.99
C PRO A 3 23.81 2.40 -16.24
N THR A 4 23.03 2.20 -15.19
CA THR A 4 21.73 1.51 -15.25
C THR A 4 20.65 2.35 -14.59
N ARG A 5 19.42 2.25 -15.13
CA ARG A 5 18.24 2.95 -14.62
C ARG A 5 17.08 1.99 -14.51
N VAL A 6 16.46 1.96 -13.34
CA VAL A 6 15.25 1.16 -13.08
C VAL A 6 14.22 2.06 -12.42
N GLY A 7 12.97 2.01 -12.88
CA GLY A 7 11.86 2.78 -12.33
C GLY A 7 10.72 1.88 -11.88
N ARG A 8 10.03 2.29 -10.82
CA ARG A 8 8.78 1.69 -10.34
C ARG A 8 7.75 2.76 -10.03
N ARG A 9 6.50 2.46 -10.26
CA ARG A 9 5.38 3.36 -9.97
C ARG A 9 4.69 2.97 -8.69
N TYR A 10 4.36 3.99 -7.91
CA TYR A 10 3.66 3.91 -6.63
C TYR A 10 2.51 4.91 -6.60
N THR A 11 1.66 4.78 -5.59
CA THR A 11 0.54 5.70 -5.37
C THR A 11 0.41 6.03 -3.88
N THR A 12 -0.50 6.94 -3.54
CA THR A 12 -0.83 7.26 -2.15
C THR A 12 -1.81 6.25 -1.56
N SER A 13 -1.71 6.00 -0.26
CA SER A 13 -2.57 5.07 0.48
C SER A 13 -3.73 5.75 1.21
N VAL A 14 -3.71 7.09 1.31
CA VAL A 14 -4.71 7.87 2.05
C VAL A 14 -5.19 9.03 1.17
N ASP A 15 -6.50 9.34 1.27
CA ASP A 15 -7.10 10.49 0.58
C ASP A 15 -6.45 11.80 1.04
N GLY A 16 -6.15 12.67 0.09
CA GLY A 16 -5.53 13.95 0.37
C GLY A 16 -4.10 13.91 0.87
N GLN A 17 -3.41 12.78 0.75
CA GLN A 17 -2.01 12.63 1.15
C GLN A 17 -1.11 13.57 0.34
N ARG A 18 -0.38 14.44 1.02
CA ARG A 18 0.49 15.46 0.41
C ARG A 18 1.98 15.13 0.48
N ASN A 19 2.35 14.15 1.30
CA ASN A 19 3.74 13.77 1.51
C ASN A 19 3.90 12.26 1.33
N LEU A 20 4.96 11.85 0.64
CA LEU A 20 5.34 10.45 0.49
C LEU A 20 6.78 10.29 1.00
N LYS A 21 6.94 9.47 2.04
CA LYS A 21 8.25 9.13 2.57
C LYS A 21 8.82 7.96 1.76
N ILE A 22 10.03 8.15 1.23
CA ILE A 22 10.77 7.16 0.47
C ILE A 22 12.02 6.79 1.27
N ALA A 23 12.12 5.51 1.64
CA ALA A 23 13.29 4.95 2.30
C ALA A 23 13.95 3.93 1.36
N VAL A 24 15.26 4.02 1.23
CA VAL A 24 16.08 3.21 0.33
C VAL A 24 16.87 2.22 1.16
N TYR A 25 16.76 0.96 0.83
CA TYR A 25 17.45 -0.14 1.50
C TYR A 25 18.27 -0.96 0.52
N GLN A 26 19.33 -1.60 1.02
CA GLN A 26 20.16 -2.55 0.32
C GLN A 26 20.15 -3.87 1.08
N GLY A 27 19.94 -4.98 0.39
CA GLY A 27 19.92 -6.34 0.94
C GLY A 27 19.05 -7.28 0.13
N GLU A 28 19.07 -8.53 0.49
CA GLU A 28 18.38 -9.63 -0.19
C GLU A 28 17.18 -10.17 0.63
N ARG A 29 16.93 -9.63 1.82
CA ARG A 29 15.84 -10.08 2.69
C ARG A 29 14.53 -9.36 2.32
N ASP A 30 13.41 -10.07 2.40
CA ASP A 30 12.07 -9.52 2.13
C ASP A 30 11.65 -8.46 3.16
N LEU A 31 12.13 -8.59 4.39
CA LEU A 31 11.81 -7.65 5.47
C LEU A 31 12.85 -6.54 5.57
N ILE A 32 12.41 -5.29 5.54
CA ILE A 32 13.28 -4.12 5.58
C ILE A 32 14.17 -4.04 6.83
N GLN A 33 13.71 -4.61 7.96
CA GLN A 33 14.46 -4.65 9.22
C GLN A 33 15.77 -5.47 9.13
N HIS A 34 15.85 -6.37 8.15
CA HIS A 34 17.02 -7.23 7.90
C HIS A 34 17.88 -6.70 6.76
N ASN A 35 17.53 -5.53 6.21
CA ASN A 35 18.27 -4.87 5.14
C ASN A 35 18.91 -3.58 5.65
N ARG A 36 20.01 -3.18 5.02
CA ARG A 36 20.73 -1.96 5.36
C ARG A 36 20.04 -0.75 4.79
N LYS A 37 19.66 0.20 5.65
CA LYS A 37 19.12 1.49 5.20
C LYS A 37 20.24 2.34 4.60
N LEU A 38 20.06 2.78 3.36
CA LEU A 38 21.00 3.65 2.65
C LEU A 38 20.65 5.13 2.81
N GLY A 39 19.36 5.45 2.89
CA GLY A 39 18.89 6.82 3.04
C GLY A 39 17.38 6.94 3.03
N GLU A 40 16.89 8.13 3.31
CA GLU A 40 15.46 8.44 3.18
C GLU A 40 15.24 9.89 2.80
N PHE A 41 14.14 10.16 2.11
CA PHE A 41 13.69 11.52 1.79
C PHE A 41 12.17 11.57 1.69
N ILE A 42 11.62 12.77 1.61
CA ILE A 42 10.18 12.98 1.57
C ILE A 42 9.85 13.79 0.32
N LEU A 43 9.04 13.24 -0.57
CA LEU A 43 8.38 13.98 -1.63
C LEU A 43 7.22 14.75 -1.01
N LYS A 44 7.31 16.08 -1.00
CA LYS A 44 6.33 16.98 -0.36
C LYS A 44 5.52 17.70 -1.43
N GLY A 45 4.25 18.02 -1.12
CA GLY A 45 3.43 18.88 -1.97
C GLY A 45 2.66 18.10 -3.05
N ILE A 46 2.50 16.81 -2.91
CA ILE A 46 1.61 16.02 -3.78
C ILE A 46 0.22 16.66 -3.78
N PRO A 47 -0.40 16.92 -4.93
CA PRO A 47 -1.75 17.46 -5.00
C PRO A 47 -2.73 16.58 -4.23
N PRO A 48 -3.63 17.15 -3.42
CA PRO A 48 -4.60 16.37 -2.65
C PRO A 48 -5.61 15.71 -3.61
N MET A 49 -5.56 14.40 -3.68
CA MET A 49 -6.42 13.57 -4.52
C MET A 49 -6.86 12.34 -3.71
N PRO A 50 -7.90 11.62 -4.15
CA PRO A 50 -8.25 10.32 -3.57
C PRO A 50 -7.06 9.35 -3.58
N ALA A 51 -6.99 8.47 -2.60
CA ALA A 51 -5.99 7.40 -2.53
C ALA A 51 -5.96 6.60 -3.84
N GLY A 52 -4.78 6.21 -4.30
CA GLY A 52 -4.60 5.48 -5.56
C GLY A 52 -4.54 6.36 -6.82
N PHE A 53 -4.96 7.63 -6.77
CA PHE A 53 -4.95 8.53 -7.95
C PHE A 53 -3.59 9.15 -8.25
N PRO A 54 -2.81 9.68 -7.28
CA PRO A 54 -1.47 10.18 -7.54
C PRO A 54 -0.58 9.08 -8.08
N LYS A 55 0.23 9.40 -9.09
CA LYS A 55 1.19 8.47 -9.70
C LYS A 55 2.59 8.99 -9.45
N VAL A 56 3.30 8.33 -8.54
CA VAL A 56 4.69 8.66 -8.21
C VAL A 56 5.61 7.62 -8.85
N GLU A 57 6.50 8.07 -9.72
CA GLU A 57 7.55 7.23 -10.28
C GLU A 57 8.82 7.39 -9.44
N ILE A 58 9.35 6.28 -8.93
CA ILE A 58 10.62 6.24 -8.23
C ILE A 58 11.65 5.59 -9.16
N GLN A 59 12.71 6.34 -9.45
CA GLN A 59 13.78 5.92 -10.35
C GLN A 59 15.07 5.73 -9.57
N PHE A 60 15.74 4.61 -9.81
CA PHE A 60 17.06 4.29 -9.30
C PHE A 60 18.06 4.41 -10.45
N ILE A 61 19.04 5.27 -10.30
CA ILE A 61 20.05 5.56 -11.32
C ILE A 61 21.42 5.31 -10.70
N LEU A 62 22.10 4.27 -11.16
CA LEU A 62 23.48 3.97 -10.74
C LEU A 62 24.42 4.50 -11.82
N ASN A 63 25.31 5.43 -11.46
CA ASN A 63 26.29 5.98 -12.37
C ASN A 63 27.60 5.14 -12.40
N ALA A 64 28.52 5.53 -13.27
CA ALA A 64 29.80 4.81 -13.45
C ALA A 64 30.72 4.91 -12.21
N ASP A 65 30.53 5.91 -11.37
CA ASP A 65 31.30 6.11 -10.13
C ASP A 65 30.72 5.35 -8.93
N GLY A 66 29.68 4.53 -9.17
CA GLY A 66 29.01 3.76 -8.13
C GLY A 66 28.08 4.59 -7.23
N ILE A 67 27.75 5.82 -7.60
CA ILE A 67 26.79 6.65 -6.87
C ILE A 67 25.38 6.27 -7.29
N LEU A 68 24.56 5.94 -6.30
CA LEU A 68 23.14 5.68 -6.48
C LEU A 68 22.33 6.97 -6.29
N LYS A 69 21.71 7.45 -7.35
CA LYS A 69 20.74 8.53 -7.32
C LYS A 69 19.34 7.95 -7.30
N VAL A 70 18.53 8.36 -6.33
CA VAL A 70 17.13 7.96 -6.24
C VAL A 70 16.27 9.22 -6.41
N LYS A 71 15.46 9.22 -7.47
CA LYS A 71 14.55 10.31 -7.82
C LYS A 71 13.11 9.84 -7.67
N ALA A 72 12.28 10.64 -7.02
CA ALA A 72 10.83 10.45 -6.98
C ALA A 72 10.16 11.63 -7.70
N GLU A 73 9.19 11.33 -8.57
CA GLU A 73 8.47 12.31 -9.37
C GLU A 73 6.97 12.00 -9.37
N GLU A 74 6.13 12.98 -9.00
CA GLU A 74 4.69 12.90 -9.19
C GLU A 74 4.35 13.34 -10.62
N LEU A 75 3.82 12.38 -11.43
CA LEU A 75 3.76 12.51 -12.89
C LEU A 75 2.75 13.55 -13.42
N ARG A 76 1.80 14.04 -12.60
CA ARG A 76 0.82 15.03 -13.01
C ARG A 76 1.27 16.46 -12.72
N SER A 77 1.89 16.64 -11.56
CA SER A 77 2.39 17.95 -11.09
C SER A 77 3.83 18.22 -11.49
N ASN A 78 4.55 17.21 -11.99
CA ASN A 78 5.99 17.22 -12.23
C ASN A 78 6.78 17.60 -10.95
N LEU A 79 6.20 17.33 -9.79
CA LEU A 79 6.86 17.55 -8.51
C LEU A 79 7.91 16.46 -8.32
N GLU A 80 9.15 16.86 -8.12
CA GLU A 80 10.26 15.94 -7.96
C GLU A 80 11.09 16.20 -6.72
N GLN A 81 11.68 15.15 -6.19
CA GLN A 81 12.67 15.17 -5.12
C GLN A 81 13.67 14.06 -5.37
N GLU A 82 14.92 14.29 -5.06
CA GLU A 82 15.98 13.30 -5.24
C GLU A 82 16.94 13.26 -4.05
N ILE A 83 17.63 12.12 -3.92
CA ILE A 83 18.74 11.93 -2.99
C ILE A 83 19.86 11.20 -3.72
N GLU A 84 21.10 11.60 -3.43
CA GLU A 84 22.29 10.85 -3.83
C GLU A 84 22.79 10.06 -2.63
N VAL A 85 22.94 8.76 -2.85
CA VAL A 85 23.50 7.84 -1.85
C VAL A 85 24.84 7.33 -2.40
N LYS A 86 25.90 7.66 -1.71
CA LYS A 86 27.18 6.98 -1.93
C LYS A 86 27.09 5.64 -1.21
N PRO A 87 27.04 4.50 -1.92
CA PRO A 87 27.12 3.21 -1.26
C PRO A 87 28.40 3.22 -0.44
N SER A 88 28.30 3.02 0.85
CA SER A 88 29.49 2.84 1.68
C SER A 88 30.27 1.66 1.12
N TYR A 89 31.54 1.87 0.81
CA TYR A 89 32.46 0.94 0.18
C TYR A 89 32.20 -0.52 0.55
N GLY A 90 32.01 -1.31 -0.51
CA GLY A 90 32.27 -2.75 -0.57
C GLY A 90 31.61 -3.58 0.52
N ILE A 91 30.40 -4.12 0.23
CA ILE A 91 30.08 -5.43 0.78
C ILE A 91 31.17 -6.35 0.23
N SER A 92 31.97 -6.98 1.11
CA SER A 92 32.95 -7.95 0.68
C SER A 92 32.26 -9.15 0.02
N GLU A 93 32.94 -9.88 -0.83
CA GLU A 93 32.38 -11.12 -1.44
C GLU A 93 31.90 -12.09 -0.34
N GLU A 94 32.58 -12.13 0.80
CA GLU A 94 32.22 -12.94 1.96
C GLU A 94 30.91 -12.42 2.62
N GLU A 95 30.76 -11.13 2.81
CA GLU A 95 29.51 -10.53 3.33
C GLU A 95 28.35 -10.76 2.36
N MET A 96 28.57 -10.65 1.06
CA MET A 96 27.55 -10.94 0.04
C MET A 96 27.12 -12.41 0.07
N ALA A 97 28.09 -13.32 0.20
CA ALA A 97 27.81 -14.77 0.31
C ALA A 97 27.02 -15.07 1.59
N MET A 98 27.37 -14.46 2.72
CA MET A 98 26.64 -14.62 3.98
C MET A 98 25.22 -14.06 3.90
N MET A 99 25.02 -12.90 3.29
CA MET A 99 23.69 -12.32 3.06
C MET A 99 22.82 -13.25 2.19
N LEU A 100 23.39 -13.85 1.16
CA LEU A 100 22.67 -14.79 0.29
C LEU A 100 22.27 -16.06 1.04
N ILE A 101 23.17 -16.63 1.84
CA ILE A 101 22.88 -17.81 2.66
C ILE A 101 21.79 -17.50 3.68
N ASP A 102 21.88 -16.36 4.38
CA ASP A 102 20.88 -15.90 5.34
C ASP A 102 19.50 -15.70 4.68
N SER A 103 19.47 -15.11 3.47
CA SER A 103 18.25 -14.96 2.68
C SER A 103 17.61 -16.31 2.35
N ILE A 104 18.39 -17.28 1.91
CA ILE A 104 17.89 -18.62 1.57
C ILE A 104 17.36 -19.35 2.81
N GLN A 105 18.08 -19.26 3.93
CA GLN A 105 17.69 -19.92 5.17
C GLN A 105 16.40 -19.39 5.78
N ASN A 106 16.13 -18.08 5.61
CA ASN A 106 14.98 -17.42 6.21
C ASN A 106 13.85 -17.12 5.19
N ALA A 107 13.99 -17.55 3.92
CA ALA A 107 13.06 -17.22 2.86
C ALA A 107 11.60 -17.63 3.17
N ALA A 108 11.39 -18.80 3.77
CA ALA A 108 10.03 -19.27 4.11
C ALA A 108 9.38 -18.42 5.22
N ASP A 109 10.15 -18.10 6.25
CA ASP A 109 9.65 -17.30 7.38
C ASP A 109 9.41 -15.86 6.96
N ASP A 110 10.31 -15.26 6.19
CA ASP A 110 10.15 -13.92 5.64
C ASP A 110 8.92 -13.83 4.74
N LEU A 111 8.69 -14.84 3.90
CA LEU A 111 7.52 -14.91 3.03
C LEU A 111 6.21 -15.03 3.84
N ALA A 112 6.21 -15.84 4.89
CA ALA A 112 5.04 -15.97 5.79
C ALA A 112 4.72 -14.64 6.49
N ILE A 113 5.72 -13.99 7.07
CA ILE A 113 5.57 -12.69 7.73
C ILE A 113 5.10 -11.64 6.73
N ARG A 114 5.70 -11.56 5.56
CA ARG A 114 5.33 -10.63 4.50
C ARG A 114 3.88 -10.83 4.09
N SER A 115 3.47 -12.07 3.83
CA SER A 115 2.11 -12.36 3.39
C SER A 115 1.06 -12.04 4.46
N LEU A 116 1.39 -12.20 5.76
CA LEU A 116 0.54 -11.76 6.86
C LEU A 116 0.43 -10.24 6.93
N LEU A 117 1.53 -9.51 6.73
CA LEU A 117 1.53 -8.04 6.71
C LEU A 117 0.71 -7.49 5.53
N GLU A 118 0.82 -8.10 4.36
CA GLU A 118 0.03 -7.74 3.18
C GLU A 118 -1.46 -7.95 3.44
N ALA A 119 -1.86 -9.11 4.00
CA ALA A 119 -3.26 -9.39 4.37
C ALA A 119 -3.80 -8.39 5.40
N ARG A 120 -3.00 -8.03 6.42
CA ARG A 120 -3.39 -7.01 7.41
C ARG A 120 -3.59 -5.63 6.79
N ASN A 121 -2.72 -5.23 5.86
CA ASN A 121 -2.84 -3.94 5.16
C ASN A 121 -4.11 -3.89 4.30
N GLU A 122 -4.39 -4.96 3.56
CA GLU A 122 -5.61 -5.07 2.77
C GLU A 122 -6.86 -5.04 3.65
N ALA A 123 -6.88 -5.82 4.73
CA ALA A 123 -7.98 -5.85 5.68
C ALA A 123 -8.26 -4.49 6.34
N ASN A 124 -7.21 -3.75 6.72
CA ASN A 124 -7.36 -2.40 7.27
C ASN A 124 -7.98 -1.43 6.27
N ASN A 125 -7.64 -1.53 4.98
CA ASN A 125 -8.28 -0.75 3.93
C ASN A 125 -9.76 -1.13 3.78
N ILE A 126 -10.10 -2.42 3.79
CA ILE A 126 -11.49 -2.88 3.72
C ILE A 126 -12.30 -2.41 4.94
N ILE A 127 -11.75 -2.47 6.15
CA ILE A 127 -12.37 -1.94 7.37
C ILE A 127 -12.71 -0.46 7.19
N LEU A 128 -11.74 0.34 6.76
CA LEU A 128 -11.92 1.78 6.54
C LEU A 128 -13.00 2.08 5.50
N HIS A 129 -13.01 1.33 4.39
CA HIS A 129 -14.03 1.48 3.35
C HIS A 129 -15.42 1.06 3.84
N SER A 130 -15.53 -0.04 4.58
CA SER A 130 -16.79 -0.51 5.16
C SER A 130 -17.38 0.50 6.14
N GLU A 131 -16.57 1.08 7.00
CA GLU A 131 -17.01 2.12 7.95
C GLU A 131 -17.54 3.36 7.23
N ARG A 132 -16.81 3.83 6.21
CA ARG A 132 -17.27 4.95 5.36
C ARG A 132 -18.56 4.62 4.63
N PHE A 133 -18.66 3.41 4.07
CA PHE A 133 -19.85 2.96 3.36
C PHE A 133 -21.09 2.99 4.25
N VAL A 134 -21.00 2.49 5.48
CA VAL A 134 -22.10 2.50 6.46
C VAL A 134 -22.54 3.92 6.79
N VAL A 135 -21.60 4.85 6.98
CA VAL A 135 -21.92 6.25 7.29
C VAL A 135 -22.56 6.97 6.10
N GLN A 136 -22.03 6.77 4.90
CA GLN A 136 -22.49 7.43 3.69
C GLN A 136 -23.86 6.93 3.20
N ASN A 137 -24.20 5.69 3.51
CA ASN A 137 -25.41 5.03 3.01
C ASN A 137 -26.40 4.66 4.12
N ALA A 138 -26.32 5.31 5.27
CA ALA A 138 -27.18 5.01 6.41
C ALA A 138 -28.68 5.13 6.11
N GLU A 139 -29.08 5.98 5.16
CA GLU A 139 -30.48 6.16 4.74
C GLU A 139 -30.97 5.08 3.77
N ILE A 140 -30.05 4.38 3.10
CA ILE A 140 -30.34 3.33 2.11
C ILE A 140 -30.37 1.95 2.76
N LEU A 141 -29.58 1.75 3.82
CA LEU A 141 -29.43 0.50 4.54
C LEU A 141 -30.46 0.38 5.66
N ASN A 142 -31.08 -0.79 5.79
CA ASN A 142 -31.94 -1.07 6.94
C ASN A 142 -31.11 -1.40 8.21
N GLU A 143 -31.78 -1.45 9.38
CA GLU A 143 -31.11 -1.68 10.66
C GLU A 143 -30.36 -3.01 10.73
N GLU A 144 -30.91 -4.08 10.11
CA GLU A 144 -30.29 -5.40 10.06
C GLU A 144 -29.02 -5.38 9.22
N GLU A 145 -29.07 -4.73 8.07
CA GLU A 145 -27.91 -4.57 7.17
C GLU A 145 -26.80 -3.75 7.82
N LEU A 146 -27.15 -2.67 8.52
CA LEU A 146 -26.21 -1.86 9.29
C LEU A 146 -25.56 -2.68 10.42
N ALA A 147 -26.36 -3.43 11.18
CA ALA A 147 -25.89 -4.27 12.28
C ALA A 147 -24.96 -5.38 11.79
N THR A 148 -25.37 -6.07 10.70
CA THR A 148 -24.58 -7.16 10.12
C THR A 148 -23.26 -6.66 9.53
N THR A 149 -23.29 -5.56 8.78
CA THR A 149 -22.06 -4.97 8.23
C THR A 149 -21.08 -4.57 9.35
N ARG A 150 -21.58 -3.95 10.44
CA ARG A 150 -20.75 -3.60 11.59
C ARG A 150 -20.18 -4.83 12.29
N SER A 151 -20.97 -5.88 12.46
CA SER A 151 -20.53 -7.14 13.06
C SER A 151 -19.43 -7.81 12.26
N LEU A 152 -19.58 -7.89 10.91
CA LEU A 152 -18.56 -8.45 10.03
C LEU A 152 -17.27 -7.59 10.00
N THR A 153 -17.43 -6.27 10.02
CA THR A 153 -16.29 -5.35 10.12
C THR A 153 -15.53 -5.53 11.45
N GLN A 154 -16.26 -5.75 12.54
CA GLN A 154 -15.65 -6.00 13.85
C GLN A 154 -14.95 -7.37 13.89
N ALA A 155 -15.54 -8.41 13.31
CA ALA A 155 -14.92 -9.72 13.18
C ALA A 155 -13.62 -9.66 12.38
N LEU A 156 -13.58 -8.86 11.29
CA LEU A 156 -12.37 -8.63 10.52
C LEU A 156 -11.30 -7.89 11.36
N ARG A 157 -11.70 -6.91 12.16
CA ARG A 157 -10.78 -6.19 13.07
C ARG A 157 -10.14 -7.12 14.10
N GLU A 158 -10.92 -8.05 14.65
CA GLU A 158 -10.44 -9.07 15.59
C GLU A 158 -9.47 -10.05 14.89
N ALA A 159 -9.78 -10.49 13.67
CA ALA A 159 -8.87 -11.33 12.90
C ALA A 159 -7.54 -10.64 12.61
N VAL A 160 -7.55 -9.34 12.26
CA VAL A 160 -6.32 -8.53 12.03
C VAL A 160 -5.44 -8.44 13.27
N ALA A 161 -6.00 -8.44 14.47
CA ALA A 161 -5.25 -8.45 15.72
C ALA A 161 -4.54 -9.80 15.98
N GLY A 162 -5.00 -10.88 15.34
CA GLY A 162 -4.38 -12.20 15.41
C GLY A 162 -3.18 -12.34 14.46
N ASN A 163 -2.57 -13.53 14.44
CA ASN A 163 -1.44 -13.87 13.57
C ASN A 163 -1.80 -14.91 12.49
N ASP A 164 -3.07 -15.14 12.26
CA ASP A 164 -3.58 -16.11 11.30
C ASP A 164 -4.04 -15.40 10.03
N LYS A 165 -3.26 -15.55 8.97
CA LYS A 165 -3.57 -14.99 7.64
C LYS A 165 -4.87 -15.55 7.05
N ASP A 166 -5.13 -16.84 7.27
CA ASP A 166 -6.31 -17.49 6.68
C ASP A 166 -7.59 -17.02 7.38
N ALA A 167 -7.53 -16.77 8.69
CA ALA A 167 -8.61 -16.12 9.43
C ALA A 167 -8.89 -14.70 8.91
N ILE A 168 -7.85 -13.92 8.62
CA ILE A 168 -7.99 -12.58 8.04
C ILE A 168 -8.66 -12.67 6.66
N ASN A 169 -8.17 -13.54 5.78
CA ASN A 169 -8.72 -13.71 4.43
C ASN A 169 -10.19 -14.15 4.47
N SER A 170 -10.53 -15.09 5.32
CA SER A 170 -11.92 -15.57 5.48
C SER A 170 -12.85 -14.47 5.98
N ALA A 171 -12.41 -13.64 6.91
CA ALA A 171 -13.20 -12.52 7.41
C ALA A 171 -13.35 -11.41 6.34
N MET A 172 -12.32 -11.15 5.54
CA MET A 172 -12.40 -10.22 4.40
C MET A 172 -13.41 -10.71 3.36
N GLU A 173 -13.35 -12.00 3.01
CA GLU A 173 -14.26 -12.59 2.05
C GLU A 173 -15.72 -12.53 2.53
N ALA A 174 -15.98 -12.86 3.79
CA ALA A 174 -17.31 -12.79 4.37
C ALA A 174 -17.88 -11.36 4.31
N LEU A 175 -17.11 -10.36 4.65
CA LEU A 175 -17.51 -8.95 4.56
C LEU A 175 -17.76 -8.52 3.11
N ASN A 176 -16.88 -8.90 2.18
CA ASN A 176 -16.99 -8.55 0.76
C ASN A 176 -18.25 -9.20 0.13
N ILE A 177 -18.49 -10.49 0.36
CA ILE A 177 -19.67 -11.18 -0.15
C ILE A 177 -20.96 -10.52 0.36
N TYR A 178 -21.01 -10.18 1.64
CA TYR A 178 -22.19 -9.54 2.23
C TYR A 178 -22.40 -8.12 1.73
N SER A 179 -21.34 -7.33 1.62
CA SER A 179 -21.43 -5.91 1.24
C SER A 179 -21.63 -5.68 -0.26
N ALA A 180 -21.25 -6.61 -1.13
CA ALA A 180 -21.35 -6.46 -2.58
C ALA A 180 -22.77 -6.09 -3.08
N PRO A 181 -23.86 -6.81 -2.72
CA PRO A 181 -25.20 -6.44 -3.14
C PRO A 181 -25.67 -5.10 -2.54
N LEU A 182 -25.21 -4.75 -1.34
CA LEU A 182 -25.51 -3.47 -0.71
C LEU A 182 -24.86 -2.30 -1.46
N ALA A 183 -23.61 -2.49 -1.88
CA ALA A 183 -22.89 -1.51 -2.69
C ALA A 183 -23.53 -1.29 -4.07
N HIS A 184 -23.96 -2.36 -4.73
CA HIS A 184 -24.71 -2.24 -5.99
C HIS A 184 -26.00 -1.45 -5.82
N ARG A 185 -26.80 -1.73 -4.78
CA ARG A 185 -28.02 -0.99 -4.49
C ARG A 185 -27.75 0.50 -4.20
N ALA A 186 -26.70 0.80 -3.44
CA ALA A 186 -26.32 2.18 -3.16
C ALA A 186 -25.91 2.93 -4.44
N MET A 187 -25.21 2.26 -5.35
CA MET A 187 -24.83 2.83 -6.65
C MET A 187 -26.07 3.10 -7.53
N ASP A 188 -27.03 2.18 -7.59
CA ASP A 188 -28.25 2.34 -8.36
C ASP A 188 -29.08 3.53 -7.86
N VAL A 189 -29.20 3.71 -6.53
CA VAL A 189 -29.87 4.85 -5.93
C VAL A 189 -29.15 6.16 -6.30
N ALA A 190 -27.84 6.22 -6.17
CA ALA A 190 -27.05 7.41 -6.51
C ALA A 190 -27.20 7.81 -7.99
N ILE A 191 -27.21 6.83 -8.91
CA ILE A 191 -27.44 7.06 -10.34
C ILE A 191 -28.85 7.59 -10.58
N SER A 192 -29.88 6.99 -9.96
CA SER A 192 -31.26 7.40 -10.08
C SER A 192 -31.46 8.86 -9.63
N ASP A 193 -30.87 9.24 -8.51
CA ASP A 193 -30.99 10.60 -7.96
C ASP A 193 -30.23 11.62 -8.82
N ALA A 194 -29.07 11.25 -9.34
CA ALA A 194 -28.33 12.10 -10.28
C ALA A 194 -29.10 12.33 -11.59
N MET A 195 -29.87 11.34 -12.05
CA MET A 195 -30.70 11.46 -13.25
C MET A 195 -31.96 12.34 -13.00
N LYS A 196 -32.59 12.24 -11.81
CA LYS A 196 -33.73 13.08 -11.43
C LYS A 196 -33.35 14.56 -11.29
N GLY A 197 -32.15 14.86 -10.84
CA GLY A 197 -31.61 16.23 -10.74
C GLY A 197 -31.24 16.89 -12.08
N LYS A 198 -31.30 16.16 -13.20
CA LYS A 198 -31.01 16.65 -14.56
C LYS A 198 -32.27 16.86 -15.44
N GLN A 199 -33.45 16.70 -14.91
CA GLN A 199 -34.67 17.12 -15.65
C GLN A 199 -34.81 18.64 -15.54
N LEU A 200 -34.30 19.34 -16.54
CA LEU A 200 -34.62 20.71 -16.93
C LEU A 200 -35.90 20.71 -17.77
#